data_47ca48b452a3176b72622aa8d4ae4a07
#
_entry.id   47ca48b452a3176b72622aa8d4ae4a07
#
_cell.length_a   1.000
_cell.length_b   1.000
_cell.length_c   1.000
_cell.angle_alpha   90.00
_cell.angle_beta   90.00
_cell.angle_gamma   90.00
#
_symmetry.space_group_name_H-M   'P 1'
#
loop_
_entity.id
_entity.type
_entity.pdbx_description
1 polymer ?
#
loop_
_entity_poly.entity_id
_entity_poly.type
_entity_poly.pdbx_seq_one_letter_code
_entity_poly.pdbx_strand_id
1 'polypeptide(L)'
;QLTKVSALFLVAGRSEGGIALNPAQYANIYGTAGMLALLAGGIFGGILIARRGLGGMLLPMALMINLPDAVYVYLAFAQPQPLWITASCVGLEQFGYGFGFTAYTVFMLHFAEDSGRFRTTHYAFMTGIMALSLMLPGMVSGAVLEYLRQPAALLASVFSGTCGNYELFFLWIMLCTVPSIFTIYLIRPFIKHDFGKKNTPERSQT
;
A
#
# COMPACT_ATOMS: atom_id res chain seq x y z
N GLN A 1 3.73 6.00 5.14
CA GLN A 1 3.80 7.45 4.84
C GLN A 1 2.52 7.92 4.18
N LEU A 2 2.09 7.26 3.11
CA LEU A 2 0.96 7.65 2.30
C LEU A 2 -0.31 7.89 3.14
N THR A 3 -0.71 6.94 3.95
CA THR A 3 -1.99 6.94 4.68
C THR A 3 -2.20 8.17 5.58
N LYS A 4 -1.13 8.74 6.16
CA LYS A 4 -1.25 9.93 7.02
C LYS A 4 -1.36 11.21 6.22
N VAL A 5 -0.58 11.33 5.14
CA VAL A 5 -0.57 12.53 4.29
C VAL A 5 -1.75 12.51 3.32
N SER A 6 -2.22 11.34 2.86
CA SER A 6 -3.42 11.22 2.04
C SER A 6 -4.67 11.73 2.75
N ALA A 7 -4.80 11.47 4.06
CA ALA A 7 -5.89 12.02 4.86
C ALA A 7 -5.87 13.56 4.89
N LEU A 8 -4.68 14.14 5.13
CA LEU A 8 -4.49 15.60 5.10
C LEU A 8 -4.80 16.17 3.70
N PHE A 9 -4.28 15.55 2.64
CA PHE A 9 -4.51 15.95 1.25
C PHE A 9 -6.00 15.96 0.88
N LEU A 10 -6.74 14.92 1.25
CA LEU A 10 -8.16 14.81 0.92
C LEU A 10 -9.02 15.86 1.63
N VAL A 11 -8.65 16.29 2.84
CA VAL A 11 -9.39 17.28 3.64
C VAL A 11 -8.87 18.70 3.41
N ALA A 12 -7.59 18.87 3.03
CA ALA A 12 -7.00 20.19 2.75
C ALA A 12 -7.76 20.95 1.67
N GLY A 13 -7.83 22.27 1.81
CA GLY A 13 -8.49 23.14 0.88
C GLY A 13 -7.87 23.10 -0.52
N ARG A 14 -8.66 23.39 -1.56
CA ARG A 14 -8.15 23.45 -2.95
C ARG A 14 -7.10 24.52 -3.16
N SER A 15 -7.17 25.61 -2.39
CA SER A 15 -6.13 26.66 -2.37
C SER A 15 -4.76 26.16 -1.89
N GLU A 16 -4.75 25.07 -1.12
CA GLU A 16 -3.55 24.41 -0.63
C GLU A 16 -3.15 23.20 -1.49
N GLY A 17 -3.85 22.97 -2.61
CA GLY A 17 -3.62 21.83 -3.49
C GLY A 17 -4.34 20.54 -3.08
N GLY A 18 -5.23 20.58 -2.08
CA GLY A 18 -6.01 19.44 -1.60
C GLY A 18 -7.33 19.24 -2.37
N ILE A 19 -8.08 18.20 -2.02
CA ILE A 19 -9.38 17.86 -2.64
C ILE A 19 -10.56 18.59 -1.97
N ALA A 20 -10.37 19.12 -0.75
CA ALA A 20 -11.38 19.82 0.06
C ALA A 20 -12.60 18.96 0.41
N LEU A 21 -12.40 17.69 0.77
CA LEU A 21 -13.50 16.85 1.27
C LEU A 21 -13.97 17.35 2.64
N ASN A 22 -15.29 17.38 2.83
CA ASN A 22 -15.87 17.56 4.15
C ASN A 22 -15.49 16.35 5.04
N PRO A 23 -15.22 16.54 6.34
CA PRO A 23 -14.93 15.44 7.27
C PRO A 23 -15.95 14.30 7.24
N ALA A 24 -17.24 14.59 7.07
CA ALA A 24 -18.28 13.58 6.91
C ALA A 24 -18.14 12.77 5.61
N GLN A 25 -17.80 13.41 4.51
CA GLN A 25 -17.54 12.74 3.21
C GLN A 25 -16.31 11.86 3.31
N TYR A 26 -15.22 12.35 3.93
CA TYR A 26 -14.01 11.58 4.18
C TYR A 26 -14.32 10.33 5.02
N ALA A 27 -15.04 10.50 6.16
CA ALA A 27 -15.42 9.39 7.02
C ALA A 27 -16.28 8.34 6.30
N ASN A 28 -17.22 8.76 5.45
CA ASN A 28 -18.03 7.84 4.65
C ASN A 28 -17.21 7.11 3.59
N ILE A 29 -16.33 7.79 2.87
CA ILE A 29 -15.51 7.18 1.82
C ILE A 29 -14.54 6.15 2.42
N TYR A 30 -13.78 6.54 3.46
CA TYR A 30 -12.83 5.63 4.10
C TYR A 30 -13.49 4.58 5.00
N GLY A 31 -14.46 5.00 5.82
CA GLY A 31 -15.08 4.16 6.84
C GLY A 31 -16.06 3.14 6.28
N THR A 32 -16.72 3.42 5.15
CA THR A 32 -17.68 2.48 4.54
C THR A 32 -17.14 1.87 3.26
N ALA A 33 -17.00 2.64 2.19
CA ALA A 33 -16.55 2.16 0.89
C ALA A 33 -15.12 1.62 0.95
N GLY A 34 -14.21 2.35 1.61
CA GLY A 34 -12.82 1.95 1.79
C GLY A 34 -12.67 0.67 2.59
N MET A 35 -13.38 0.54 3.72
CA MET A 35 -13.34 -0.66 4.56
C MET A 35 -13.88 -1.89 3.82
N LEU A 36 -14.98 -1.76 3.09
CA LEU A 36 -15.52 -2.87 2.28
C LEU A 36 -14.55 -3.27 1.17
N ALA A 37 -13.93 -2.30 0.51
CA ALA A 37 -12.91 -2.56 -0.52
C ALA A 37 -11.67 -3.26 0.06
N LEU A 38 -11.20 -2.84 1.25
CA LEU A 38 -10.11 -3.47 1.99
C LEU A 38 -10.40 -4.95 2.28
N LEU A 39 -11.57 -5.24 2.82
CA LEU A 39 -11.99 -6.61 3.14
C LEU A 39 -12.10 -7.45 1.87
N ALA A 40 -12.71 -6.91 0.80
CA ALA A 40 -12.81 -7.58 -0.49
C ALA A 40 -11.42 -7.89 -1.06
N GLY A 41 -10.49 -6.94 -1.01
CA GLY A 41 -9.10 -7.12 -1.43
C GLY A 41 -8.39 -8.22 -0.66
N GLY A 42 -8.55 -8.25 0.67
CA GLY A 42 -7.98 -9.26 1.55
C GLY A 42 -8.51 -10.67 1.25
N ILE A 43 -9.82 -10.82 1.14
CA ILE A 43 -10.46 -12.10 0.81
C ILE A 43 -10.03 -12.58 -0.57
N PHE A 44 -10.07 -11.70 -1.58
CA PHE A 44 -9.64 -12.03 -2.94
C PHE A 44 -8.17 -12.44 -2.99
N GLY A 45 -7.31 -11.73 -2.24
CA GLY A 45 -5.89 -12.06 -2.07
C GLY A 45 -5.68 -13.45 -1.48
N GLY A 46 -6.41 -13.78 -0.42
CA GLY A 46 -6.36 -15.10 0.21
C GLY A 46 -6.77 -16.23 -0.73
N ILE A 47 -7.87 -16.04 -1.47
CA ILE A 47 -8.35 -17.01 -2.47
C ILE A 47 -7.32 -17.23 -3.58
N LEU A 48 -6.67 -16.16 -4.03
CA LEU A 48 -5.71 -16.23 -5.12
C LEU A 48 -4.41 -16.95 -4.68
N ILE A 49 -3.93 -16.69 -3.46
CA ILE A 49 -2.80 -17.42 -2.88
C ILE A 49 -3.14 -18.90 -2.71
N ALA A 50 -4.35 -19.22 -2.21
CA ALA A 50 -4.80 -20.60 -2.06
C ALA A 50 -4.87 -21.37 -3.40
N ARG A 51 -5.06 -20.67 -4.52
CA ARG A 51 -5.10 -21.28 -5.87
C ARG A 51 -3.75 -21.36 -6.54
N ARG A 52 -2.93 -20.31 -6.46
CA ARG A 52 -1.70 -20.16 -7.25
C ARG A 52 -0.41 -20.29 -6.42
N GLY A 53 -0.52 -20.32 -5.10
CA GLY A 53 0.61 -20.31 -4.19
C GLY A 53 1.19 -18.91 -4.00
N LEU A 54 1.92 -18.72 -2.90
CA LEU A 54 2.53 -17.44 -2.51
C LEU A 54 3.59 -16.96 -3.51
N GLY A 55 4.48 -17.86 -3.96
CA GLY A 55 5.60 -17.49 -4.84
C GLY A 55 5.15 -16.93 -6.19
N GLY A 56 4.01 -17.41 -6.72
CA GLY A 56 3.41 -16.90 -7.94
C GLY A 56 2.68 -15.57 -7.77
N MET A 57 2.16 -15.31 -6.55
CA MET A 57 1.31 -14.15 -6.26
C MET A 57 2.05 -13.01 -5.57
N LEU A 58 3.24 -13.24 -5.03
CA LEU A 58 3.96 -12.24 -4.24
C LEU A 58 4.23 -10.96 -5.05
N LEU A 59 4.77 -11.10 -6.26
CA LEU A 59 5.11 -9.93 -7.09
C LEU A 59 3.86 -9.13 -7.54
N PRO A 60 2.81 -9.76 -8.14
CA PRO A 60 1.60 -9.03 -8.49
C PRO A 60 0.92 -8.37 -7.28
N MET A 61 0.91 -9.03 -6.12
CA MET A 61 0.30 -8.47 -4.91
C MET A 61 1.14 -7.32 -4.34
N ALA A 62 2.46 -7.39 -4.42
CA ALA A 62 3.35 -6.31 -4.06
C ALA A 62 3.24 -5.10 -4.99
N LEU A 63 3.01 -5.31 -6.28
CA LEU A 63 2.70 -4.23 -7.22
C LEU A 63 1.36 -3.57 -6.89
N MET A 64 0.36 -4.36 -6.52
CA MET A 64 -0.96 -3.86 -6.15
C MET A 64 -0.98 -3.05 -4.85
N ILE A 65 -0.08 -3.29 -3.90
CA ILE A 65 0.04 -2.46 -2.69
C ILE A 65 0.71 -1.10 -2.98
N ASN A 66 1.51 -1.01 -4.04
CA ASN A 66 2.17 0.23 -4.46
C ASN A 66 1.36 1.01 -5.53
N LEU A 67 0.37 0.38 -6.18
CA LEU A 67 -0.50 1.03 -7.16
C LEU A 67 -1.26 2.25 -6.60
N PRO A 68 -1.71 2.25 -5.34
CA PRO A 68 -2.36 3.40 -4.73
C PRO A 68 -1.54 4.68 -4.75
N ASP A 69 -0.21 4.57 -4.68
CA ASP A 69 0.67 5.75 -4.76
C ASP A 69 0.45 6.51 -6.08
N ALA A 70 0.30 5.78 -7.20
CA ALA A 70 -0.02 6.36 -8.51
C ALA A 70 -1.42 6.99 -8.57
N VAL A 71 -2.39 6.43 -7.84
CA VAL A 71 -3.75 6.98 -7.75
C VAL A 71 -3.73 8.34 -7.05
N TYR A 72 -2.93 8.52 -6.00
CA TYR A 72 -2.79 9.81 -5.33
C TYR A 72 -2.04 10.84 -6.17
N VAL A 73 -1.06 10.42 -6.97
CA VAL A 73 -0.44 11.30 -7.98
C VAL A 73 -1.51 11.80 -8.95
N TYR A 74 -2.35 10.90 -9.48
CA TYR A 74 -3.45 11.28 -10.35
C TYR A 74 -4.42 12.27 -9.68
N LEU A 75 -4.84 11.99 -8.42
CA LEU A 75 -5.74 12.89 -7.69
C LEU A 75 -5.14 14.28 -7.44
N ALA A 76 -3.83 14.36 -7.16
CA ALA A 76 -3.14 15.62 -6.94
C ALA A 76 -3.08 16.48 -8.21
N PHE A 77 -2.79 15.87 -9.37
CA PHE A 77 -2.73 16.60 -10.65
C PHE A 77 -4.10 16.89 -11.24
N ALA A 78 -5.02 15.92 -11.22
CA ALA A 78 -6.32 16.04 -11.88
C ALA A 78 -7.35 16.83 -11.07
N GLN A 79 -7.22 16.84 -9.73
CA GLN A 79 -8.13 17.47 -8.76
C GLN A 79 -9.62 17.34 -9.16
N PRO A 80 -10.13 16.12 -9.35
CA PRO A 80 -11.47 15.90 -9.89
C PRO A 80 -12.54 16.57 -9.03
N GLN A 81 -13.56 17.18 -9.68
CA GLN A 81 -14.69 17.78 -9.00
C GLN A 81 -15.70 16.74 -8.48
N PRO A 82 -16.00 15.64 -9.24
CA PRO A 82 -17.00 14.69 -8.82
C PRO A 82 -16.50 13.79 -7.67
N LEU A 83 -17.28 13.76 -6.57
CA LEU A 83 -16.97 12.97 -5.37
C LEU A 83 -16.81 11.46 -5.65
N TRP A 84 -17.57 10.92 -6.61
CA TRP A 84 -17.51 9.51 -6.97
C TRP A 84 -16.15 9.08 -7.55
N ILE A 85 -15.43 9.97 -8.23
CA ILE A 85 -14.07 9.70 -8.73
C ILE A 85 -13.14 9.52 -7.55
N THR A 86 -13.15 10.46 -6.60
CA THR A 86 -12.34 10.36 -5.38
C THR A 86 -12.69 9.12 -4.58
N ALA A 87 -13.97 8.79 -4.44
CA ALA A 87 -14.42 7.57 -3.75
C ALA A 87 -13.94 6.29 -4.45
N SER A 88 -13.96 6.25 -5.77
CA SER A 88 -13.45 5.11 -6.56
C SER A 88 -11.94 4.97 -6.41
N CYS A 89 -11.21 6.07 -6.41
CA CYS A 89 -9.77 6.10 -6.21
C CYS A 89 -9.39 5.56 -4.82
N VAL A 90 -10.06 6.02 -3.77
CA VAL A 90 -9.86 5.51 -2.39
C VAL A 90 -10.27 4.04 -2.27
N GLY A 91 -11.37 3.63 -2.94
CA GLY A 91 -11.77 2.23 -2.99
C GLY A 91 -10.72 1.34 -3.65
N LEU A 92 -10.12 1.77 -4.75
CA LEU A 92 -9.05 1.05 -5.42
C LEU A 92 -7.78 0.96 -4.56
N GLU A 93 -7.44 2.06 -3.87
CA GLU A 93 -6.35 2.09 -2.89
C GLU A 93 -6.56 1.05 -1.81
N GLN A 94 -7.71 1.08 -1.14
CA GLN A 94 -8.01 0.19 -0.03
C GLN A 94 -8.08 -1.29 -0.46
N PHE A 95 -8.63 -1.55 -1.64
CA PHE A 95 -8.62 -2.89 -2.24
C PHE A 95 -7.19 -3.37 -2.48
N GLY A 96 -6.34 -2.57 -3.12
CA GLY A 96 -4.93 -2.89 -3.38
C GLY A 96 -4.15 -3.12 -2.09
N TYR A 97 -4.41 -2.29 -1.07
CA TYR A 97 -3.80 -2.45 0.25
C TYR A 97 -4.21 -3.77 0.91
N GLY A 98 -5.50 -4.09 0.96
CA GLY A 98 -5.98 -5.36 1.52
C GLY A 98 -5.43 -6.58 0.78
N PHE A 99 -5.40 -6.51 -0.54
CA PHE A 99 -4.87 -7.54 -1.42
C PHE A 99 -3.37 -7.79 -1.15
N GLY A 100 -2.55 -6.75 -1.15
CA GLY A 100 -1.11 -6.86 -0.93
C GLY A 100 -0.74 -7.20 0.51
N PHE A 101 -1.50 -6.69 1.50
CA PHE A 101 -1.30 -7.00 2.91
C PHE A 101 -1.50 -8.49 3.22
N THR A 102 -2.43 -9.14 2.52
CA THR A 102 -2.63 -10.59 2.63
C THR A 102 -1.39 -11.36 2.21
N ALA A 103 -0.76 -10.99 1.08
CA ALA A 103 0.50 -11.62 0.65
C ALA A 103 1.62 -11.44 1.68
N TYR A 104 1.72 -10.25 2.25
CA TYR A 104 2.72 -9.95 3.28
C TYR A 104 2.52 -10.79 4.54
N THR A 105 1.28 -10.93 4.99
CA THR A 105 0.93 -11.77 6.15
C THR A 105 1.26 -13.25 5.92
N VAL A 106 0.90 -13.78 4.74
CA VAL A 106 1.22 -15.18 4.37
C VAL A 106 2.73 -15.38 4.20
N PHE A 107 3.44 -14.37 3.69
CA PHE A 107 4.91 -14.38 3.61
C PHE A 107 5.56 -14.48 4.99
N MET A 108 5.12 -13.66 5.96
CA MET A 108 5.62 -13.77 7.35
C MET A 108 5.34 -15.14 7.96
N LEU A 109 4.15 -15.69 7.68
CA LEU A 109 3.78 -17.01 8.16
C LEU A 109 4.67 -18.11 7.56
N HIS A 110 5.02 -18.01 6.28
CA HIS A 110 5.92 -18.93 5.60
C HIS A 110 7.28 -19.00 6.31
N PHE A 111 7.91 -17.87 6.60
CA PHE A 111 9.19 -17.85 7.31
C PHE A 111 9.06 -18.30 8.77
N ALA A 112 7.94 -18.02 9.42
CA ALA A 112 7.70 -18.49 10.79
C ALA A 112 7.56 -20.00 10.86
N GLU A 113 6.96 -20.67 9.86
CA GLU A 113 6.78 -22.12 9.84
C GLU A 113 8.10 -22.88 9.77
N ASP A 114 9.08 -22.40 9.05
CA ASP A 114 10.41 -23.00 8.96
C ASP A 114 11.19 -22.95 10.30
N SER A 115 10.72 -22.16 11.29
CA SER A 115 11.36 -22.00 12.61
C SER A 115 10.94 -23.04 13.67
N GLY A 116 10.14 -24.02 13.31
CA GLY A 116 9.75 -25.14 14.18
C GLY A 116 9.14 -24.68 15.52
N ARG A 117 9.81 -25.02 16.66
CA ARG A 117 9.34 -24.70 18.02
C ARG A 117 9.16 -23.19 18.28
N PHE A 118 9.90 -22.33 17.61
CA PHE A 118 9.89 -20.88 17.80
C PHE A 118 8.98 -20.14 16.80
N ARG A 119 8.09 -20.83 16.10
CA ARG A 119 7.20 -20.30 15.09
C ARG A 119 6.44 -19.03 15.55
N THR A 120 5.81 -19.09 16.72
CA THR A 120 5.03 -17.96 17.26
C THR A 120 5.93 -16.77 17.58
N THR A 121 7.11 -17.01 18.16
CA THR A 121 8.07 -15.95 18.49
C THR A 121 8.59 -15.24 17.23
N HIS A 122 8.94 -16.00 16.18
CA HIS A 122 9.39 -15.42 14.93
C HIS A 122 8.29 -14.61 14.24
N TYR A 123 7.06 -15.13 14.23
CA TYR A 123 5.92 -14.40 13.69
C TYR A 123 5.66 -13.09 14.44
N ALA A 124 5.68 -13.11 15.77
CA ALA A 124 5.52 -11.94 16.62
C ALA A 124 6.65 -10.91 16.39
N PHE A 125 7.88 -11.36 16.24
CA PHE A 125 9.02 -10.50 15.95
C PHE A 125 8.88 -9.82 14.57
N MET A 126 8.51 -10.58 13.54
CA MET A 126 8.29 -10.02 12.19
C MET A 126 7.12 -9.02 12.15
N THR A 127 6.02 -9.29 12.87
CA THR A 127 4.91 -8.33 12.99
C THR A 127 5.33 -7.08 13.75
N GLY A 128 6.20 -7.18 14.75
CA GLY A 128 6.80 -6.04 15.45
C GLY A 128 7.66 -5.16 14.52
N ILE A 129 8.52 -5.77 13.70
CA ILE A 129 9.32 -5.06 12.69
C ILE A 129 8.41 -4.40 11.65
N MET A 130 7.34 -5.06 11.22
CA MET A 130 6.35 -4.48 10.32
C MET A 130 5.71 -3.24 10.93
N ALA A 131 5.26 -3.31 12.18
CA ALA A 131 4.67 -2.16 12.87
C ALA A 131 5.66 -1.00 12.99
N LEU A 132 6.92 -1.28 13.31
CA LEU A 132 7.99 -0.28 13.37
C LEU A 132 8.24 0.36 11.99
N SER A 133 8.26 -0.45 10.92
CA SER A 133 8.41 0.02 9.54
C SER A 133 7.27 0.93 9.07
N LEU A 134 6.07 0.77 9.61
CA LEU A 134 4.94 1.67 9.34
C LEU A 134 5.02 2.95 10.20
N MET A 135 5.47 2.84 11.44
CA MET A 135 5.52 3.93 12.39
C MET A 135 6.62 4.94 12.06
N LEU A 136 7.86 4.49 11.81
CA LEU A 136 9.01 5.37 11.57
C LEU A 136 8.80 6.31 10.37
N PRO A 137 8.44 5.84 9.18
CA PRO A 137 8.17 6.73 8.06
C PRO A 137 6.98 7.66 8.33
N GLY A 138 5.97 7.18 9.09
CA GLY A 138 4.83 8.00 9.49
C GLY A 138 5.20 9.19 10.36
N MET A 139 6.19 9.05 11.26
CA MET A 139 6.69 10.14 12.09
C MET A 139 7.46 11.19 11.27
N VAL A 140 8.20 10.76 10.26
CA VAL A 140 9.04 11.63 9.43
C VAL A 140 8.25 12.27 8.28
N SER A 141 7.08 11.73 7.92
CA SER A 141 6.31 12.19 6.76
C SER A 141 5.90 13.66 6.81
N GLY A 142 5.58 14.20 7.99
CA GLY A 142 5.28 15.62 8.18
C GLY A 142 6.49 16.52 7.93
N ALA A 143 7.66 16.15 8.45
CA ALA A 143 8.90 16.88 8.24
C ALA A 143 9.34 16.84 6.76
N VAL A 144 9.14 15.71 6.07
CA VAL A 144 9.40 15.59 4.63
C VAL A 144 8.47 16.50 3.83
N LEU A 145 7.18 16.52 4.17
CA LEU A 145 6.23 17.42 3.50
C LEU A 145 6.61 18.89 3.71
N GLU A 146 7.00 19.27 4.93
CA GLU A 146 7.44 20.64 5.24
C GLU A 146 8.74 20.99 4.51
N TYR A 147 9.70 20.08 4.43
CA TYR A 147 10.94 20.27 3.66
C TYR A 147 10.65 20.48 2.17
N LEU A 148 9.74 19.70 1.59
CA LEU A 148 9.36 19.84 0.17
C LEU A 148 8.59 21.12 -0.14
N ARG A 149 8.02 21.78 0.87
CA ARG A 149 7.41 23.12 0.73
C ARG A 149 8.44 24.23 0.52
N GLN A 150 9.71 23.99 0.88
CA GLN A 150 10.76 25.00 0.73
C GLN A 150 11.19 25.10 -0.74
N PRO A 151 11.31 26.31 -1.31
CA PRO A 151 11.69 26.50 -2.71
C PRO A 151 13.13 26.03 -3.03
N ALA A 152 13.95 25.80 -2.00
CA ALA A 152 15.31 25.29 -2.12
C ALA A 152 15.39 23.75 -2.15
N ALA A 153 14.28 23.02 -2.04
CA ALA A 153 14.30 21.56 -2.08
C ALA A 153 14.74 21.05 -3.46
N LEU A 154 15.64 20.07 -3.48
CA LEU A 154 16.20 19.48 -4.71
C LEU A 154 15.11 19.04 -5.71
N LEU A 155 14.01 18.46 -5.22
CA LEU A 155 12.88 18.05 -6.06
C LEU A 155 12.09 19.25 -6.57
N ALA A 156 11.91 20.29 -5.77
CA ALA A 156 11.27 21.52 -6.20
C ALA A 156 12.07 22.23 -7.31
N SER A 157 13.41 22.16 -7.28
CA SER A 157 14.25 22.75 -8.33
C SER A 157 14.19 21.96 -9.65
N VAL A 158 14.00 20.65 -9.60
CA VAL A 158 13.87 19.80 -10.80
C VAL A 158 12.50 19.95 -11.45
N PHE A 159 11.43 20.14 -10.67
CA PHE A 159 10.05 20.30 -11.12
C PHE A 159 9.55 21.74 -10.99
N SER A 160 10.45 22.71 -10.88
CA SER A 160 10.13 24.12 -10.64
C SER A 160 9.18 24.68 -11.70
N GLY A 161 7.99 25.03 -11.26
CA GLY A 161 7.01 25.80 -12.00
C GLY A 161 5.68 25.09 -12.34
N THR A 162 5.56 23.78 -12.14
CA THR A 162 4.36 23.03 -12.54
C THR A 162 3.70 22.21 -11.45
N CYS A 163 4.40 21.95 -10.31
CA CYS A 163 3.90 21.05 -9.28
C CYS A 163 3.65 21.75 -7.94
N GLY A 164 2.50 21.48 -7.34
CA GLY A 164 2.17 21.86 -5.97
C GLY A 164 2.87 20.97 -4.92
N ASN A 165 2.75 21.36 -3.64
CA ASN A 165 3.44 20.67 -2.54
C ASN A 165 3.04 19.20 -2.38
N TYR A 166 1.75 18.87 -2.59
CA TYR A 166 1.25 17.50 -2.49
C TYR A 166 1.67 16.64 -3.69
N GLU A 167 1.73 17.22 -4.88
CA GLU A 167 2.19 16.56 -6.11
C GLU A 167 3.63 16.09 -5.97
N LEU A 168 4.52 16.97 -5.50
CA LEU A 168 5.93 16.66 -5.22
C LEU A 168 6.06 15.56 -4.16
N PHE A 169 5.24 15.61 -3.11
CA PHE A 169 5.25 14.62 -2.05
C PHE A 169 4.83 13.24 -2.57
N PHE A 170 3.78 13.14 -3.36
CA PHE A 170 3.34 11.85 -3.93
C PHE A 170 4.33 11.31 -4.96
N LEU A 171 4.97 12.17 -5.76
CA LEU A 171 6.06 11.76 -6.65
C LEU A 171 7.26 11.22 -5.85
N TRP A 172 7.61 11.85 -4.73
CA TRP A 172 8.65 11.36 -3.83
C TRP A 172 8.32 9.97 -3.27
N ILE A 173 7.10 9.77 -2.81
CA ILE A 173 6.65 8.45 -2.33
C ILE A 173 6.77 7.41 -3.44
N MET A 174 6.31 7.74 -4.65
CA MET A 174 6.39 6.83 -5.81
C MET A 174 7.84 6.46 -6.14
N LEU A 175 8.78 7.39 -6.03
CA LEU A 175 10.21 7.09 -6.17
C LEU A 175 10.70 6.13 -5.07
N CYS A 176 10.24 6.29 -3.84
CA CYS A 176 10.59 5.42 -2.71
C CYS A 176 10.02 3.99 -2.83
N THR A 177 9.04 3.74 -3.71
CA THR A 177 8.50 2.37 -3.93
C THR A 177 9.42 1.51 -4.79
N VAL A 178 10.27 2.12 -5.62
CA VAL A 178 11.19 1.40 -6.54
C VAL A 178 12.13 0.45 -5.79
N PRO A 179 12.85 0.85 -4.72
CA PRO A 179 13.66 -0.07 -3.92
C PRO A 179 12.86 -1.22 -3.31
N SER A 180 11.61 -0.96 -2.92
CA SER A 180 10.71 -1.99 -2.36
C SER A 180 10.41 -3.08 -3.39
N ILE A 181 10.05 -2.71 -4.60
CA ILE A 181 9.78 -3.65 -5.69
C ILE A 181 11.04 -4.46 -6.03
N PHE A 182 12.20 -3.80 -6.08
CA PHE A 182 13.48 -4.46 -6.32
C PHE A 182 13.82 -5.50 -5.25
N THR A 183 13.59 -5.16 -3.97
CA THR A 183 13.80 -6.09 -2.84
C THR A 183 12.91 -7.33 -2.98
N ILE A 184 11.64 -7.16 -3.36
CA ILE A 184 10.71 -8.28 -3.55
C ILE A 184 11.16 -9.18 -4.72
N TYR A 185 11.65 -8.57 -5.80
CA TYR A 185 12.21 -9.33 -6.91
C TYR A 185 13.42 -10.20 -6.49
N LEU A 186 14.31 -9.66 -5.64
CA LEU A 186 15.46 -10.38 -5.10
C LEU A 186 15.06 -11.53 -4.16
N ILE A 187 14.01 -11.36 -3.36
CA ILE A 187 13.57 -12.36 -2.37
C ILE A 187 12.76 -13.48 -3.02
N ARG A 188 12.12 -13.24 -4.16
CA ARG A 188 11.26 -14.20 -4.86
C ARG A 188 11.85 -15.61 -5.03
N PRO A 189 13.13 -15.82 -5.42
CA PRO A 189 13.70 -17.16 -5.59
C PRO A 189 13.83 -17.96 -4.28
N PHE A 190 13.82 -17.31 -3.12
CA PHE A 190 13.94 -17.96 -1.82
C PHE A 190 12.59 -18.45 -1.26
N ILE A 191 11.48 -18.17 -1.94
CA ILE A 191 10.14 -18.53 -1.49
C ILE A 191 9.69 -19.81 -2.16
N LYS A 192 9.21 -20.78 -1.34
CA LYS A 192 8.58 -22.00 -1.84
C LYS A 192 7.35 -21.62 -2.68
N HIS A 193 7.38 -21.96 -3.96
CA HIS A 193 6.39 -21.51 -4.95
C HIS A 193 4.95 -21.91 -4.58
N ASP A 194 4.77 -23.11 -4.03
CA ASP A 194 3.46 -23.69 -3.70
C ASP A 194 2.99 -23.42 -2.26
N PHE A 195 3.73 -22.61 -1.47
CA PHE A 195 3.32 -22.29 -0.12
C PHE A 195 1.95 -21.60 -0.12
N GLY A 196 1.07 -22.04 0.78
CA GLY A 196 -0.30 -21.53 0.90
C GLY A 196 -1.28 -22.06 -0.14
N LYS A 197 -0.83 -22.87 -1.11
CA LYS A 197 -1.70 -23.52 -2.10
C LYS A 197 -2.52 -24.63 -1.43
N LYS A 198 -3.82 -24.63 -1.68
CA LYS A 198 -4.69 -25.71 -1.23
C LYS A 198 -4.37 -26.98 -2.02
N ASN A 199 -3.78 -27.98 -1.38
CA ASN A 199 -3.61 -29.29 -2.00
C ASN A 199 -5.00 -29.85 -2.33
N THR A 200 -5.31 -30.00 -3.60
CA THR A 200 -6.44 -30.84 -4.02
C THR A 200 -6.06 -32.27 -3.65
N PRO A 201 -6.85 -33.01 -2.83
CA PRO A 201 -6.52 -34.40 -2.57
C PRO A 201 -6.45 -35.11 -3.92
N GLU A 202 -5.34 -35.78 -4.19
CA GLU A 202 -5.21 -36.69 -5.31
C GLU A 202 -6.44 -37.62 -5.25
N ARG A 203 -7.25 -37.61 -6.29
CA ARG A 203 -8.24 -38.69 -6.49
C ARG A 203 -7.40 -39.97 -6.49
N SER A 204 -7.49 -40.74 -5.40
CA SER A 204 -7.04 -42.11 -5.38
C SER A 204 -7.65 -42.80 -6.57
N GLN A 205 -6.83 -43.09 -7.57
CA GLN A 205 -7.23 -43.97 -8.64
C GLN A 205 -7.43 -45.35 -8.00
N THR A 206 -8.67 -45.68 -7.76
CA THR A 206 -9.14 -47.09 -7.62
C THR A 206 -9.38 -47.66 -8.98
#